data_4290eb4fce69603d426049525201e589
#
_entry.id   4290eb4fce69603d426049525201e589
#
_cell.length_a   1.000
_cell.length_b   1.000
_cell.length_c   1.000
_cell.angle_alpha   90.00
_cell.angle_beta   90.00
_cell.angle_gamma   90.00
#
_symmetry.space_group_name_H-M   'P 1'
#
loop_
_entity.id
_entity.type
_entity.pdbx_description
1 polymer ?
#
loop_
_entity_poly.entity_id
_entity_poly.type
_entity_poly.pdbx_seq_one_letter_code
_entity_poly.pdbx_strand_id
1 'polypeptide(L)'
;MKTHAQPSFINQARGRFNVATLRQPKFMVGIGVGLLLIVSTLVAFQVDSTQYAIVSQFGSPVRAIKEPGLYAKLPDPFQNLIRLDKRVQVYNITQTEFLTKDKKNVLVEAYATWQIDDPVQFFKSVQDAQGASSRLSDILTSELGVALSQYELTNLVTTEPDQMKLDQMLSGLTKQTDERTRAYGFKVADVRLKQLNFPEANRQSVFQRMRAERQQIARQLRSEGTEEATKIRAEADAEKTTLLSKAQEESNRIIGEGEATAIRIYAQSFGKDPAFYQFLRTLESYDKVINSGTTLILPSDSELLKYLNP
;
A
#
# COMPACT_ATOMS: atom_id res chain seq x y z
N MET A 1 -45.49 -98.13 -17.74
CA MET A 1 -45.51 -98.45 -16.29
C MET A 1 -45.45 -97.15 -15.48
N LYS A 2 -46.54 -96.92 -14.71
CA LYS A 2 -46.68 -95.95 -13.59
C LYS A 2 -46.29 -94.52 -13.85
N THR A 3 -47.21 -93.62 -14.26
CA THR A 3 -48.02 -92.65 -13.46
C THR A 3 -47.40 -92.16 -12.16
N HIS A 4 -47.09 -90.90 -12.08
CA HIS A 4 -47.46 -90.17 -10.86
C HIS A 4 -47.74 -88.69 -11.16
N ALA A 5 -48.85 -88.23 -10.59
CA ALA A 5 -49.57 -87.01 -10.75
C ALA A 5 -48.86 -85.81 -10.11
N GLN A 6 -49.11 -84.67 -10.66
CA GLN A 6 -48.92 -83.36 -10.03
C GLN A 6 -50.09 -83.03 -9.06
N PRO A 7 -49.85 -82.24 -8.02
CA PRO A 7 -50.91 -81.42 -7.51
C PRO A 7 -50.57 -79.92 -7.72
N SER A 8 -51.52 -79.28 -8.35
CA SER A 8 -51.68 -77.84 -8.48
C SER A 8 -51.94 -77.19 -7.14
N PHE A 9 -51.10 -76.15 -6.78
CA PHE A 9 -51.46 -75.20 -5.78
C PHE A 9 -51.34 -73.76 -6.36
N ILE A 10 -52.34 -73.40 -7.15
CA ILE A 10 -52.70 -72.00 -7.37
C ILE A 10 -54.02 -71.78 -6.70
N ASN A 11 -54.00 -71.24 -5.54
CA ASN A 11 -55.24 -70.76 -4.90
C ASN A 11 -54.97 -69.31 -4.33
N GLN A 12 -55.44 -68.35 -5.13
CA GLN A 12 -56.39 -67.33 -4.73
C GLN A 12 -56.09 -66.59 -3.41
N ALA A 13 -55.46 -65.44 -3.51
CA ALA A 13 -55.76 -64.33 -2.62
C ALA A 13 -56.28 -63.13 -3.47
N ARG A 14 -57.48 -63.34 -4.05
CA ARG A 14 -58.33 -62.19 -4.43
C ARG A 14 -58.99 -61.67 -3.13
N GLY A 15 -58.28 -60.77 -2.46
CA GLY A 15 -58.88 -59.88 -1.45
C GLY A 15 -60.02 -59.09 -2.11
N ARG A 16 -61.24 -59.51 -1.92
CA ARG A 16 -62.43 -58.74 -2.27
C ARG A 16 -62.39 -57.48 -1.40
N PHE A 17 -61.96 -56.36 -1.95
CA PHE A 17 -62.20 -55.01 -1.39
C PHE A 17 -63.72 -54.89 -1.25
N ASN A 18 -64.21 -55.01 -0.06
CA ASN A 18 -65.64 -54.91 0.27
C ASN A 18 -66.00 -53.37 0.24
N VAL A 19 -66.55 -52.91 -0.86
CA VAL A 19 -66.98 -51.54 -1.13
C VAL A 19 -68.08 -51.09 -0.14
N ALA A 20 -68.69 -51.99 0.59
CA ALA A 20 -69.70 -51.73 1.59
C ALA A 20 -69.15 -51.07 2.88
N THR A 21 -67.84 -51.24 3.22
CA THR A 21 -67.23 -50.62 4.39
C THR A 21 -66.92 -49.14 4.16
N LEU A 22 -66.88 -48.66 2.93
CA LEU A 22 -66.70 -47.28 2.55
C LEU A 22 -67.88 -46.37 2.83
N ARG A 23 -69.07 -46.94 3.12
CA ARG A 23 -70.32 -46.23 3.34
C ARG A 23 -70.65 -46.00 4.82
N GLN A 24 -69.80 -46.36 5.74
CA GLN A 24 -69.98 -46.04 7.13
C GLN A 24 -69.58 -44.56 7.41
N PRO A 25 -70.45 -43.77 8.08
CA PRO A 25 -70.22 -42.32 8.31
C PRO A 25 -68.87 -42.08 9.03
N LYS A 26 -68.44 -42.97 9.90
CA LYS A 26 -67.14 -42.92 10.59
C LYS A 26 -65.94 -43.04 9.68
N PHE A 27 -66.04 -43.82 8.59
CA PHE A 27 -64.98 -44.05 7.62
C PHE A 27 -64.87 -42.82 6.67
N MET A 28 -66.01 -42.24 6.28
CA MET A 28 -66.00 -41.00 5.50
C MET A 28 -65.47 -39.80 6.29
N VAL A 29 -65.72 -39.70 7.59
CA VAL A 29 -65.09 -38.71 8.47
C VAL A 29 -63.58 -38.93 8.58
N GLY A 30 -63.12 -40.20 8.71
CA GLY A 30 -61.70 -40.52 8.72
C GLY A 30 -60.98 -40.14 7.42
N ILE A 31 -61.60 -40.42 6.27
CA ILE A 31 -61.08 -40.03 4.93
C ILE A 31 -61.08 -38.48 4.82
N GLY A 32 -62.11 -37.79 5.28
CA GLY A 32 -62.20 -36.35 5.27
C GLY A 32 -61.12 -35.68 6.11
N VAL A 33 -60.87 -36.18 7.32
CA VAL A 33 -59.80 -35.72 8.19
C VAL A 33 -58.41 -35.99 7.60
N GLY A 34 -58.20 -37.22 7.00
CA GLY A 34 -56.98 -37.54 6.32
C GLY A 34 -56.70 -36.63 5.11
N LEU A 35 -57.72 -36.35 4.32
CA LEU A 35 -57.62 -35.43 3.18
C LEU A 35 -57.34 -33.98 3.63
N LEU A 36 -57.96 -33.54 4.72
CA LEU A 36 -57.75 -32.21 5.29
C LEU A 36 -56.32 -32.07 5.83
N LEU A 37 -55.74 -33.10 6.45
CA LEU A 37 -54.37 -33.15 6.88
C LEU A 37 -53.40 -33.09 5.72
N ILE A 38 -53.67 -33.86 4.66
CA ILE A 38 -52.86 -33.86 3.42
C ILE A 38 -52.88 -32.45 2.77
N VAL A 39 -54.06 -31.85 2.65
CA VAL A 39 -54.22 -30.51 2.11
C VAL A 39 -53.50 -29.48 3.00
N SER A 40 -53.59 -29.62 4.30
CA SER A 40 -52.87 -28.73 5.23
C SER A 40 -51.36 -28.79 5.07
N THR A 41 -50.77 -29.97 4.85
CA THR A 41 -49.31 -30.11 4.59
C THR A 41 -48.89 -29.60 3.22
N LEU A 42 -49.75 -29.60 2.23
CA LEU A 42 -49.50 -29.08 0.88
C LEU A 42 -49.63 -27.54 0.82
N VAL A 43 -50.41 -26.97 1.72
CA VAL A 43 -50.73 -25.52 1.73
C VAL A 43 -49.82 -24.76 2.69
N ALA A 44 -49.51 -25.31 3.87
CA ALA A 44 -48.70 -24.64 4.89
C ALA A 44 -47.21 -24.76 4.58
N PHE A 45 -46.49 -23.63 4.72
CA PHE A 45 -45.03 -23.59 4.64
C PHE A 45 -44.45 -22.65 5.71
N GLN A 46 -43.25 -22.95 6.13
CA GLN A 46 -42.50 -22.17 7.10
C GLN A 46 -41.43 -21.33 6.41
N VAL A 47 -41.30 -20.08 6.79
CA VAL A 47 -40.22 -19.18 6.40
C VAL A 47 -39.27 -19.00 7.57
N ASP A 48 -38.00 -19.28 7.32
CA ASP A 48 -36.93 -19.12 8.30
C ASP A 48 -36.47 -17.66 8.40
N SER A 49 -35.86 -17.29 9.51
CA SER A 49 -35.30 -15.94 9.76
C SER A 49 -34.15 -15.57 8.81
N THR A 50 -33.51 -16.57 8.20
CA THR A 50 -32.37 -16.43 7.26
C THR A 50 -32.80 -16.30 5.80
N GLN A 51 -34.12 -16.39 5.51
CA GLN A 51 -34.62 -16.46 4.14
C GLN A 51 -35.78 -15.48 3.90
N TYR A 52 -35.85 -14.98 2.69
CA TYR A 52 -37.08 -14.40 2.15
C TYR A 52 -37.83 -15.46 1.35
N ALA A 53 -39.15 -15.42 1.42
CA ALA A 53 -39.97 -16.31 0.62
C ALA A 53 -40.80 -15.49 -0.38
N ILE A 54 -40.73 -15.84 -1.64
CA ILE A 54 -41.55 -15.27 -2.70
C ILE A 54 -42.54 -16.33 -3.16
N VAL A 55 -43.82 -16.00 -3.05
CA VAL A 55 -44.88 -16.78 -3.65
C VAL A 55 -45.09 -16.27 -5.06
N SER A 56 -44.77 -17.09 -6.05
CA SER A 56 -45.00 -16.78 -7.47
C SER A 56 -46.22 -17.55 -8.01
N GLN A 57 -47.00 -16.90 -8.85
CA GLN A 57 -48.09 -17.51 -9.56
C GLN A 57 -47.88 -17.34 -11.07
N PHE A 58 -47.79 -18.47 -11.80
CA PHE A 58 -47.47 -18.48 -13.23
C PHE A 58 -46.21 -17.69 -13.60
N GLY A 59 -45.16 -17.74 -12.75
CA GLY A 59 -43.91 -17.02 -12.96
C GLY A 59 -43.85 -15.57 -12.47
N SER A 60 -45.02 -14.98 -12.10
CA SER A 60 -45.07 -13.61 -11.57
C SER A 60 -45.09 -13.60 -10.04
N PRO A 61 -44.24 -12.79 -9.35
CA PRO A 61 -44.28 -12.65 -7.91
C PRO A 61 -45.57 -11.97 -7.45
N VAL A 62 -46.37 -12.68 -6.64
CA VAL A 62 -47.65 -12.19 -6.08
C VAL A 62 -47.42 -11.64 -4.66
N ARG A 63 -46.62 -12.28 -3.86
CA ARG A 63 -46.39 -11.88 -2.48
C ARG A 63 -44.93 -12.21 -2.06
N ALA A 64 -44.25 -11.24 -1.45
CA ALA A 64 -42.98 -11.46 -0.78
C ALA A 64 -43.19 -11.45 0.75
N ILE A 65 -42.60 -12.43 1.40
CA ILE A 65 -42.65 -12.61 2.85
C ILE A 65 -41.26 -12.36 3.38
N LYS A 66 -41.13 -11.29 4.17
CA LYS A 66 -39.84 -10.83 4.74
C LYS A 66 -39.66 -11.26 6.20
N GLU A 67 -40.76 -11.63 6.87
CA GLU A 67 -40.75 -12.00 8.28
C GLU A 67 -40.81 -13.53 8.44
N PRO A 68 -40.08 -14.09 9.43
CA PRO A 68 -40.16 -15.52 9.72
C PRO A 68 -41.55 -15.87 10.30
N GLY A 69 -42.06 -17.04 9.94
CA GLY A 69 -43.35 -17.50 10.41
C GLY A 69 -43.92 -18.64 9.58
N LEU A 70 -45.15 -19.01 9.95
CA LEU A 70 -45.94 -20.02 9.26
C LEU A 70 -46.94 -19.32 8.32
N TYR A 71 -46.92 -19.67 7.06
CA TYR A 71 -47.71 -19.06 6.00
C TYR A 71 -48.40 -20.13 5.16
N ALA A 72 -49.44 -19.71 4.43
CA ALA A 72 -50.18 -20.59 3.53
C ALA A 72 -49.99 -20.12 2.08
N LYS A 73 -49.89 -21.08 1.16
CA LYS A 73 -49.91 -20.91 -0.30
C LYS A 73 -50.92 -21.87 -0.93
N LEU A 74 -51.31 -21.58 -2.18
CA LEU A 74 -52.07 -22.53 -2.96
C LEU A 74 -51.14 -23.71 -3.33
N PRO A 75 -51.69 -24.95 -3.43
CA PRO A 75 -50.91 -26.12 -3.85
C PRO A 75 -50.30 -25.96 -5.24
N ASP A 76 -49.15 -26.56 -5.47
CA ASP A 76 -48.58 -26.69 -6.81
C ASP A 76 -49.61 -27.42 -7.74
N PRO A 77 -49.78 -26.99 -8.99
CA PRO A 77 -48.96 -26.05 -9.76
C PRO A 77 -49.38 -24.57 -9.74
N PHE A 78 -50.37 -24.21 -8.94
CA PHE A 78 -50.93 -22.84 -8.98
C PHE A 78 -49.99 -21.81 -8.38
N GLN A 79 -49.32 -22.10 -7.28
CA GLN A 79 -48.34 -21.21 -6.66
C GLN A 79 -47.03 -21.96 -6.32
N ASN A 80 -45.94 -21.38 -6.78
CA ASN A 80 -44.59 -21.82 -6.48
C ASN A 80 -43.95 -21.01 -5.40
N LEU A 81 -43.18 -21.64 -4.50
CA LEU A 81 -42.44 -21.00 -3.44
C LEU A 81 -40.96 -20.93 -3.81
N ILE A 82 -40.46 -19.69 -3.89
CA ILE A 82 -39.04 -19.40 -4.15
C ILE A 82 -38.46 -18.86 -2.86
N ARG A 83 -37.36 -19.49 -2.39
CA ARG A 83 -36.63 -19.10 -1.19
C ARG A 83 -35.35 -18.40 -1.60
N LEU A 84 -35.13 -17.21 -1.06
CA LEU A 84 -33.97 -16.39 -1.30
C LEU A 84 -33.20 -16.22 0.03
N ASP A 85 -31.89 -16.42 0.03
CA ASP A 85 -31.05 -16.24 1.21
C ASP A 85 -30.93 -14.74 1.54
N LYS A 86 -31.29 -14.35 2.77
CA LYS A 86 -31.24 -12.97 3.27
C LYS A 86 -29.86 -12.58 3.78
N ARG A 87 -29.01 -13.57 4.08
CA ARG A 87 -27.68 -13.34 4.67
C ARG A 87 -26.77 -12.59 3.73
N VAL A 88 -25.79 -11.94 4.31
CA VAL A 88 -24.69 -11.33 3.51
C VAL A 88 -23.93 -12.43 2.79
N GLN A 89 -23.81 -12.28 1.50
CA GLN A 89 -23.07 -13.17 0.61
C GLN A 89 -21.80 -12.49 0.14
N VAL A 90 -20.79 -13.29 -0.18
CA VAL A 90 -19.51 -12.81 -0.71
C VAL A 90 -19.42 -13.20 -2.19
N TYR A 91 -19.13 -12.22 -3.02
CA TYR A 91 -18.81 -12.45 -4.43
C TYR A 91 -17.32 -12.12 -4.64
N ASN A 92 -16.56 -13.07 -5.21
CA ASN A 92 -15.17 -12.87 -5.56
C ASN A 92 -15.05 -12.59 -7.06
N ILE A 93 -14.41 -11.47 -7.42
CA ILE A 93 -14.03 -11.18 -8.80
C ILE A 93 -12.78 -12.00 -9.11
N THR A 94 -12.83 -12.72 -10.22
CA THR A 94 -11.66 -13.41 -10.78
C THR A 94 -10.62 -12.37 -11.20
N GLN A 95 -9.36 -12.72 -11.07
CA GLN A 95 -8.22 -11.88 -11.45
C GLN A 95 -8.44 -11.28 -12.85
N THR A 96 -8.54 -9.96 -12.89
CA THR A 96 -8.81 -9.17 -14.11
C THR A 96 -7.76 -8.08 -14.25
N GLU A 97 -7.39 -7.80 -15.50
CA GLU A 97 -6.40 -6.78 -15.82
C GLU A 97 -7.07 -5.41 -15.99
N PHE A 98 -6.50 -4.40 -15.35
CA PHE A 98 -6.96 -3.01 -15.41
C PHE A 98 -5.79 -2.08 -15.68
N LEU A 99 -6.12 -0.89 -16.22
CA LEU A 99 -5.16 0.18 -16.48
C LEU A 99 -5.33 1.30 -15.44
N THR A 100 -4.23 1.67 -14.79
CA THR A 100 -4.20 2.81 -13.85
C THR A 100 -4.03 4.14 -14.59
N LYS A 101 -4.21 5.27 -13.89
CA LYS A 101 -4.06 6.63 -14.44
C LYS A 101 -2.67 6.84 -15.07
N ASP A 102 -1.63 6.29 -14.47
CA ASP A 102 -0.25 6.34 -14.94
C ASP A 102 0.08 5.26 -16.01
N LYS A 103 -0.96 4.70 -16.65
CA LYS A 103 -0.89 3.73 -17.74
C LYS A 103 -0.10 2.45 -17.40
N LYS A 104 -0.18 2.01 -16.15
CA LYS A 104 0.37 0.73 -15.71
C LYS A 104 -0.72 -0.33 -15.70
N ASN A 105 -0.46 -1.47 -16.34
CA ASN A 105 -1.35 -2.62 -16.28
C ASN A 105 -1.19 -3.32 -14.93
N VAL A 106 -2.30 -3.56 -14.26
CA VAL A 106 -2.36 -4.23 -12.96
C VAL A 106 -3.39 -5.34 -12.98
N LEU A 107 -3.05 -6.48 -12.37
CA LEU A 107 -3.97 -7.58 -12.13
C LEU A 107 -4.60 -7.41 -10.76
N VAL A 108 -5.91 -7.31 -10.74
CA VAL A 108 -6.68 -7.07 -9.52
C VAL A 108 -7.60 -8.22 -9.23
N GLU A 109 -7.55 -8.72 -8.00
CA GLU A 109 -8.58 -9.55 -7.39
C GLU A 109 -9.30 -8.72 -6.35
N ALA A 110 -10.62 -8.77 -6.37
CA ALA A 110 -11.46 -8.07 -5.42
C ALA A 110 -12.61 -8.95 -4.96
N TYR A 111 -13.22 -8.60 -3.85
CA TYR A 111 -14.47 -9.20 -3.43
C TYR A 111 -15.44 -8.12 -2.99
N ALA A 112 -16.72 -8.45 -3.14
CA ALA A 112 -17.81 -7.62 -2.64
C ALA A 112 -18.69 -8.43 -1.71
N THR A 113 -19.15 -7.79 -0.65
CA THR A 113 -20.19 -8.33 0.23
C THR A 113 -21.51 -7.69 -0.15
N TRP A 114 -22.51 -8.52 -0.38
CA TRP A 114 -23.80 -8.07 -0.84
C TRP A 114 -24.95 -8.84 -0.16
N GLN A 115 -26.13 -8.28 -0.15
CA GLN A 115 -27.33 -8.93 0.36
C GLN A 115 -28.57 -8.44 -0.38
N ILE A 116 -29.63 -9.23 -0.35
CA ILE A 116 -30.92 -8.87 -0.94
C ILE A 116 -31.58 -7.82 -0.07
N ASP A 117 -32.01 -6.71 -0.67
CA ASP A 117 -32.72 -5.60 -0.02
C ASP A 117 -34.21 -5.64 -0.37
N ASP A 118 -34.54 -5.70 -1.66
CA ASP A 118 -35.89 -5.90 -2.15
C ASP A 118 -36.03 -7.23 -2.87
N PRO A 119 -36.60 -8.27 -2.22
CA PRO A 119 -36.73 -9.59 -2.81
C PRO A 119 -37.64 -9.62 -4.05
N VAL A 120 -38.65 -8.71 -4.15
CA VAL A 120 -39.52 -8.65 -5.33
C VAL A 120 -38.78 -8.13 -6.54
N GLN A 121 -38.08 -7.00 -6.36
CA GLN A 121 -37.27 -6.41 -7.41
C GLN A 121 -36.12 -7.35 -7.81
N PHE A 122 -35.48 -7.98 -6.83
CA PHE A 122 -34.43 -8.98 -7.05
C PHE A 122 -34.92 -10.13 -7.94
N PHE A 123 -36.07 -10.72 -7.61
CA PHE A 123 -36.60 -11.82 -8.40
C PHE A 123 -37.00 -11.41 -9.83
N LYS A 124 -37.54 -10.19 -10.00
CA LYS A 124 -37.91 -9.67 -11.33
C LYS A 124 -36.70 -9.38 -12.22
N SER A 125 -35.59 -8.93 -11.61
CA SER A 125 -34.42 -8.43 -12.35
C SER A 125 -33.37 -9.51 -12.61
N VAL A 126 -33.04 -10.34 -11.60
CA VAL A 126 -31.93 -11.31 -11.63
C VAL A 126 -32.38 -12.73 -11.35
N GLN A 127 -33.58 -12.93 -10.83
CA GLN A 127 -34.26 -14.20 -10.54
C GLN A 127 -33.60 -14.99 -9.38
N ASP A 128 -32.30 -15.21 -9.42
CA ASP A 128 -31.56 -16.03 -8.45
C ASP A 128 -30.18 -15.43 -8.10
N ALA A 129 -29.46 -16.10 -7.21
CA ALA A 129 -28.13 -15.68 -6.77
C ALA A 129 -27.08 -15.75 -7.92
N GLN A 130 -27.27 -16.65 -8.89
CA GLN A 130 -26.39 -16.76 -10.05
C GLN A 130 -26.52 -15.53 -10.96
N GLY A 131 -27.75 -15.13 -11.26
CA GLY A 131 -28.05 -13.92 -12.03
C GLY A 131 -27.54 -12.65 -11.32
N ALA A 132 -27.70 -12.59 -9.99
CA ALA A 132 -27.15 -11.50 -9.18
C ALA A 132 -25.61 -11.44 -9.27
N SER A 133 -24.94 -12.60 -9.16
CA SER A 133 -23.49 -12.69 -9.28
C SER A 133 -22.98 -12.24 -10.64
N SER A 134 -23.67 -12.60 -11.72
CA SER A 134 -23.32 -12.15 -13.09
C SER A 134 -23.46 -10.63 -13.22
N ARG A 135 -24.55 -10.05 -12.74
CA ARG A 135 -24.74 -8.59 -12.76
C ARG A 135 -23.75 -7.84 -11.89
N LEU A 136 -23.48 -8.39 -10.71
CA LEU A 136 -22.48 -7.84 -9.79
C LEU A 136 -21.10 -7.87 -10.40
N SER A 137 -20.74 -8.95 -11.10
CA SER A 137 -19.49 -9.07 -11.86
C SER A 137 -19.32 -7.95 -12.88
N ASP A 138 -20.34 -7.74 -13.70
CA ASP A 138 -20.31 -6.72 -14.76
C ASP A 138 -20.16 -5.30 -14.18
N ILE A 139 -20.96 -5.00 -13.15
CA ILE A 139 -20.94 -3.69 -12.48
C ILE A 139 -19.59 -3.47 -11.79
N LEU A 140 -19.13 -4.43 -10.99
CA LEU A 140 -17.85 -4.31 -10.26
C LEU A 140 -16.67 -4.19 -11.20
N THR A 141 -16.62 -4.96 -12.27
CA THR A 141 -15.53 -4.86 -13.27
C THR A 141 -15.50 -3.49 -13.93
N SER A 142 -16.67 -2.98 -14.29
CA SER A 142 -16.80 -1.65 -14.88
C SER A 142 -16.38 -0.55 -13.88
N GLU A 143 -16.90 -0.58 -12.65
CA GLU A 143 -16.59 0.44 -11.64
C GLU A 143 -15.15 0.39 -11.15
N LEU A 144 -14.57 -0.82 -11.01
CA LEU A 144 -13.14 -0.99 -10.72
C LEU A 144 -12.26 -0.38 -11.80
N GLY A 145 -12.61 -0.59 -13.08
CA GLY A 145 -11.89 0.00 -14.20
C GLY A 145 -11.91 1.53 -14.15
N VAL A 146 -13.09 2.11 -13.91
CA VAL A 146 -13.26 3.57 -13.76
C VAL A 146 -12.48 4.07 -12.54
N ALA A 147 -12.62 3.44 -11.39
CA ALA A 147 -11.94 3.84 -10.17
C ALA A 147 -10.41 3.81 -10.34
N LEU A 148 -9.85 2.69 -10.83
CA LEU A 148 -8.41 2.53 -11.04
C LEU A 148 -7.85 3.51 -12.06
N SER A 149 -8.60 3.87 -13.10
CA SER A 149 -8.18 4.85 -14.11
C SER A 149 -8.02 6.28 -13.57
N GLN A 150 -8.60 6.59 -12.42
CA GLN A 150 -8.52 7.91 -11.78
C GLN A 150 -7.32 8.06 -10.83
N TYR A 151 -6.73 6.96 -10.38
CA TYR A 151 -5.64 6.96 -9.40
C TYR A 151 -4.34 6.43 -9.99
N GLU A 152 -3.22 7.01 -9.56
CA GLU A 152 -1.89 6.50 -9.87
C GLU A 152 -1.59 5.30 -8.96
N LEU A 153 -0.87 4.32 -9.49
CA LEU A 153 -0.53 3.11 -8.73
C LEU A 153 0.23 3.42 -7.44
N THR A 154 1.11 4.42 -7.46
CA THR A 154 1.86 4.88 -6.28
C THR A 154 0.94 5.30 -5.14
N ASN A 155 -0.19 5.96 -5.43
CA ASN A 155 -1.15 6.39 -4.42
C ASN A 155 -1.99 5.23 -3.83
N LEU A 156 -1.97 4.07 -4.48
CA LEU A 156 -2.70 2.88 -4.02
C LEU A 156 -1.83 1.95 -3.17
N VAL A 157 -0.49 1.96 -3.39
CA VAL A 157 0.45 1.02 -2.74
C VAL A 157 1.59 1.71 -1.98
N THR A 158 1.46 3.02 -1.69
CA THR A 158 2.43 3.74 -0.87
C THR A 158 2.38 3.30 0.59
N THR A 159 3.51 3.36 1.27
CA THR A 159 3.61 3.15 2.72
C THR A 159 3.45 4.46 3.50
N GLU A 160 3.37 5.60 2.82
CA GLU A 160 3.16 6.91 3.42
C GLU A 160 1.67 7.17 3.62
N PRO A 161 1.17 7.29 4.85
CA PRO A 161 -0.27 7.42 5.14
C PRO A 161 -0.93 8.62 4.47
N ASP A 162 -0.21 9.75 4.38
CA ASP A 162 -0.73 11.01 3.81
C ASP A 162 -0.94 10.93 2.29
N GLN A 163 -0.25 10.02 1.60
CA GLN A 163 -0.35 9.83 0.16
C GLN A 163 -1.26 8.65 -0.22
N MET A 164 -1.63 7.80 0.75
CA MET A 164 -2.47 6.63 0.52
C MET A 164 -3.92 7.04 0.26
N LYS A 165 -4.41 6.75 -0.94
CA LYS A 165 -5.79 7.03 -1.36
C LYS A 165 -6.65 5.77 -1.57
N LEU A 166 -6.14 4.62 -1.14
CA LEU A 166 -6.80 3.34 -1.32
C LEU A 166 -8.18 3.31 -0.65
N ASP A 167 -8.29 3.74 0.60
CA ASP A 167 -9.57 3.73 1.32
C ASP A 167 -10.58 4.71 0.73
N GLN A 168 -10.12 5.86 0.23
CA GLN A 168 -10.97 6.82 -0.48
C GLN A 168 -11.51 6.21 -1.78
N MET A 169 -10.65 5.54 -2.54
CA MET A 169 -11.07 4.85 -3.76
C MET A 169 -12.08 3.74 -3.46
N LEU A 170 -11.82 2.89 -2.45
CA LEU A 170 -12.69 1.78 -2.10
C LEU A 170 -14.06 2.23 -1.57
N SER A 171 -14.10 3.29 -0.77
CA SER A 171 -15.36 3.86 -0.28
C SER A 171 -16.19 4.45 -1.43
N GLY A 172 -15.56 5.17 -2.37
CA GLY A 172 -16.19 5.66 -3.58
C GLY A 172 -16.72 4.52 -4.46
N LEU A 173 -15.91 3.48 -4.67
CA LEU A 173 -16.27 2.30 -5.42
C LEU A 173 -17.45 1.56 -4.80
N THR A 174 -17.45 1.37 -3.47
CA THR A 174 -18.55 0.74 -2.75
C THR A 174 -19.85 1.51 -2.95
N LYS A 175 -19.80 2.83 -2.81
CA LYS A 175 -20.98 3.70 -2.99
C LYS A 175 -21.54 3.62 -4.41
N GLN A 176 -20.69 3.75 -5.42
CA GLN A 176 -21.12 3.69 -6.83
C GLN A 176 -21.68 2.32 -7.19
N THR A 177 -21.05 1.26 -6.72
CA THR A 177 -21.53 -0.11 -6.91
C THR A 177 -22.90 -0.31 -6.22
N ASP A 178 -23.06 0.12 -4.97
CA ASP A 178 -24.33 0.04 -4.24
C ASP A 178 -25.45 0.79 -4.96
N GLU A 179 -25.20 2.01 -5.43
CA GLU A 179 -26.19 2.80 -6.17
C GLU A 179 -26.67 2.08 -7.44
N ARG A 180 -25.77 1.45 -8.20
CA ARG A 180 -26.12 0.69 -9.41
C ARG A 180 -26.84 -0.62 -9.12
N THR A 181 -26.47 -1.31 -8.04
CA THR A 181 -27.06 -2.61 -7.71
C THR A 181 -28.45 -2.52 -7.10
N ARG A 182 -28.82 -1.40 -6.50
CA ARG A 182 -30.17 -1.14 -5.98
C ARG A 182 -31.26 -1.28 -7.02
N ALA A 183 -30.98 -0.92 -8.27
CA ALA A 183 -31.91 -1.10 -9.38
C ALA A 183 -32.27 -2.58 -9.60
N TYR A 184 -31.45 -3.50 -9.15
CA TYR A 184 -31.66 -4.96 -9.25
C TYR A 184 -32.22 -5.58 -7.96
N GLY A 185 -32.48 -4.78 -6.92
CA GLY A 185 -33.06 -5.24 -5.65
C GLY A 185 -32.06 -5.82 -4.65
N PHE A 186 -30.77 -5.63 -4.84
CA PHE A 186 -29.73 -6.01 -3.86
C PHE A 186 -28.79 -4.84 -3.58
N LYS A 187 -28.22 -4.82 -2.39
CA LYS A 187 -27.29 -3.79 -1.95
C LYS A 187 -25.90 -4.39 -1.71
N VAL A 188 -24.90 -3.59 -2.01
CA VAL A 188 -23.49 -3.90 -1.72
C VAL A 188 -23.11 -3.20 -0.43
N ALA A 189 -22.65 -4.01 0.56
CA ALA A 189 -22.26 -3.48 1.86
C ALA A 189 -20.80 -2.99 1.86
N ASP A 190 -19.91 -3.71 1.18
CA ASP A 190 -18.48 -3.35 1.11
C ASP A 190 -17.82 -3.97 -0.12
N VAL A 191 -16.82 -3.27 -0.65
CA VAL A 191 -15.96 -3.76 -1.73
C VAL A 191 -14.51 -3.62 -1.27
N ARG A 192 -13.73 -4.70 -1.36
CA ARG A 192 -12.32 -4.71 -0.97
C ARG A 192 -11.45 -5.35 -2.03
N LEU A 193 -10.23 -4.83 -2.16
CA LEU A 193 -9.19 -5.48 -2.93
C LEU A 193 -8.59 -6.61 -2.11
N LYS A 194 -8.51 -7.78 -2.73
CA LYS A 194 -7.85 -8.96 -2.17
C LYS A 194 -6.39 -9.00 -2.57
N GLN A 195 -6.11 -8.65 -3.82
CA GLN A 195 -4.77 -8.69 -4.38
C GLN A 195 -4.64 -7.68 -5.52
N LEU A 196 -3.46 -7.03 -5.58
CA LEU A 196 -3.08 -6.13 -6.65
C LEU A 196 -1.65 -6.51 -7.09
N ASN A 197 -1.52 -7.02 -8.30
CA ASN A 197 -0.27 -7.53 -8.85
C ASN A 197 0.04 -6.92 -10.22
N PHE A 198 1.28 -7.08 -10.66
CA PHE A 198 1.65 -6.85 -12.06
C PHE A 198 1.47 -8.13 -12.88
N PRO A 199 1.05 -8.03 -14.16
CA PRO A 199 1.08 -9.16 -15.08
C PRO A 199 2.47 -9.78 -15.14
N GLU A 200 2.55 -11.10 -15.19
CA GLU A 200 3.83 -11.86 -15.19
C GLU A 200 4.74 -11.40 -16.33
N ALA A 201 4.17 -11.23 -17.52
CA ALA A 201 4.90 -10.81 -18.72
C ALA A 201 5.61 -9.44 -18.56
N ASN A 202 5.07 -8.55 -17.74
CA ASN A 202 5.58 -7.19 -17.58
C ASN A 202 6.39 -7.01 -16.29
N ARG A 203 6.33 -7.97 -15.37
CA ARG A 203 6.93 -7.87 -14.02
C ARG A 203 8.43 -7.57 -14.09
N GLN A 204 9.16 -8.30 -14.92
CA GLN A 204 10.60 -8.13 -15.02
C GLN A 204 11.00 -6.77 -15.61
N SER A 205 10.32 -6.31 -16.63
CA SER A 205 10.58 -5.00 -17.24
C SER A 205 10.22 -3.83 -16.31
N VAL A 206 9.14 -3.96 -15.56
CA VAL A 206 8.75 -2.98 -14.53
C VAL A 206 9.79 -2.92 -13.41
N PHE A 207 10.25 -4.05 -12.89
CA PHE A 207 11.29 -4.07 -11.86
C PHE A 207 12.63 -3.52 -12.37
N GLN A 208 13.03 -3.81 -13.61
CA GLN A 208 14.22 -3.23 -14.19
C GLN A 208 14.11 -1.70 -14.33
N ARG A 209 12.96 -1.19 -14.77
CA ARG A 209 12.69 0.25 -14.85
C ARG A 209 12.74 0.90 -13.47
N MET A 210 12.05 0.35 -12.49
CA MET A 210 12.08 0.85 -11.10
C MET A 210 13.49 0.86 -10.52
N ARG A 211 14.29 -0.19 -10.78
CA ARG A 211 15.68 -0.24 -10.36
C ARG A 211 16.53 0.85 -11.03
N ALA A 212 16.36 1.06 -12.34
CA ALA A 212 17.06 2.11 -13.08
C ALA A 212 16.69 3.51 -12.57
N GLU A 213 15.42 3.76 -12.32
CA GLU A 213 14.91 5.02 -11.75
C GLU A 213 15.48 5.27 -10.34
N ARG A 214 15.44 4.28 -9.45
CA ARG A 214 16.06 4.39 -8.12
C ARG A 214 17.57 4.62 -8.18
N GLN A 215 18.26 3.99 -9.12
CA GLN A 215 19.68 4.25 -9.34
C GLN A 215 19.95 5.66 -9.86
N GLN A 216 19.08 6.19 -10.72
CA GLN A 216 19.19 7.57 -11.21
C GLN A 216 19.02 8.57 -10.05
N ILE A 217 17.97 8.42 -9.24
CA ILE A 217 17.75 9.26 -8.04
C ILE A 217 18.94 9.17 -7.09
N ALA A 218 19.45 7.96 -6.82
CA ALA A 218 20.60 7.77 -5.96
C ALA A 218 21.88 8.43 -6.52
N ARG A 219 22.09 8.40 -7.84
CA ARG A 219 23.23 9.11 -8.48
C ARG A 219 23.08 10.63 -8.35
N GLN A 220 21.87 11.14 -8.58
CA GLN A 220 21.58 12.56 -8.45
C GLN A 220 21.84 13.06 -7.02
N LEU A 221 21.29 12.39 -6.01
CA LEU A 221 21.51 12.76 -4.60
C LEU A 221 22.99 12.68 -4.17
N ARG A 222 23.73 11.68 -4.68
CA ARG A 222 25.17 11.61 -4.43
C ARG A 222 25.92 12.75 -5.11
N SER A 223 25.55 13.11 -6.34
CA SER A 223 26.16 14.25 -7.05
C SER A 223 25.92 15.55 -6.31
N GLU A 224 24.70 15.84 -5.92
CA GLU A 224 24.33 17.00 -5.12
C GLU A 224 25.08 17.02 -3.76
N GLY A 225 25.17 15.89 -3.09
CA GLY A 225 25.92 15.76 -1.84
C GLY A 225 27.44 15.97 -2.01
N THR A 226 28.03 15.50 -3.13
CA THR A 226 29.46 15.75 -3.41
C THR A 226 29.73 17.19 -3.81
N GLU A 227 28.83 17.83 -4.55
CA GLU A 227 28.90 19.25 -4.90
C GLU A 227 28.88 20.11 -3.62
N GLU A 228 27.90 19.90 -2.75
CA GLU A 228 27.76 20.64 -1.51
C GLU A 228 28.97 20.42 -0.57
N ALA A 229 29.44 19.18 -0.45
CA ALA A 229 30.63 18.85 0.33
C ALA A 229 31.89 19.54 -0.22
N THR A 230 32.02 19.65 -1.55
CA THR A 230 33.15 20.34 -2.18
C THR A 230 33.08 21.84 -1.95
N LYS A 231 31.90 22.43 -2.04
CA LYS A 231 31.66 23.84 -1.74
C LYS A 231 32.03 24.18 -0.28
N ILE A 232 31.50 23.42 0.68
CA ILE A 232 31.80 23.61 2.11
C ILE A 232 33.30 23.48 2.38
N ARG A 233 33.99 22.50 1.77
CA ARG A 233 35.44 22.34 1.92
C ARG A 233 36.20 23.53 1.34
N ALA A 234 35.82 23.98 0.14
CA ALA A 234 36.46 25.15 -0.49
C ALA A 234 36.29 26.44 0.34
N GLU A 235 35.09 26.66 0.88
CA GLU A 235 34.82 27.79 1.78
C GLU A 235 35.67 27.71 3.06
N ALA A 236 35.73 26.54 3.70
CA ALA A 236 36.53 26.34 4.91
C ALA A 236 38.03 26.47 4.64
N ASP A 237 38.54 25.98 3.51
CA ASP A 237 39.96 26.14 3.14
C ASP A 237 40.30 27.62 2.82
N ALA A 238 39.40 28.34 2.18
CA ALA A 238 39.56 29.78 1.94
C ALA A 238 39.56 30.57 3.24
N GLU A 239 38.64 30.27 4.17
CA GLU A 239 38.58 30.88 5.49
C GLU A 239 39.85 30.58 6.31
N LYS A 240 40.28 29.30 6.33
CA LYS A 240 41.55 28.86 6.96
C LYS A 240 42.73 29.65 6.40
N THR A 241 42.85 29.78 5.08
CA THR A 241 43.94 30.48 4.42
C THR A 241 43.93 31.96 4.79
N THR A 242 42.76 32.58 4.80
CA THR A 242 42.58 33.97 5.20
C THR A 242 42.98 34.20 6.68
N LEU A 243 42.57 33.31 7.56
CA LEU A 243 42.89 33.36 9.00
C LEU A 243 44.38 33.20 9.24
N LEU A 244 45.02 32.24 8.58
CA LEU A 244 46.47 32.01 8.68
C LEU A 244 47.26 33.23 8.14
N SER A 245 46.84 33.80 7.00
CA SER A 245 47.48 35.01 6.45
C SER A 245 47.37 36.21 7.38
N LYS A 246 46.21 36.43 7.97
CA LYS A 246 46.03 37.53 8.98
C LYS A 246 46.88 37.29 10.23
N ALA A 247 46.95 36.03 10.71
CA ALA A 247 47.77 35.70 11.87
C ALA A 247 49.28 35.91 11.58
N GLN A 248 49.74 35.58 10.36
CA GLN A 248 51.12 35.81 9.95
C GLN A 248 51.42 37.31 9.77
N GLU A 249 50.48 38.07 9.18
CA GLU A 249 50.59 39.51 9.08
C GLU A 249 50.75 40.17 10.47
N GLU A 250 49.89 39.80 11.40
CA GLU A 250 49.95 40.32 12.78
C GLU A 250 51.24 39.91 13.49
N SER A 251 51.68 38.66 13.32
CA SER A 251 52.98 38.19 13.85
C SER A 251 54.13 39.00 13.31
N ASN A 252 54.19 39.23 11.98
CA ASN A 252 55.24 40.01 11.36
C ASN A 252 55.20 41.47 11.81
N ARG A 253 53.99 42.03 12.01
CA ARG A 253 53.82 43.40 12.54
C ARG A 253 54.39 43.52 13.96
N ILE A 254 54.05 42.60 14.86
CA ILE A 254 54.51 42.58 16.25
C ILE A 254 56.04 42.38 16.30
N ILE A 255 56.58 41.50 15.51
CA ILE A 255 58.03 41.27 15.41
C ILE A 255 58.72 42.55 14.91
N GLY A 256 58.21 43.17 13.83
CA GLY A 256 58.72 44.39 13.25
C GLY A 256 58.66 45.60 14.24
N GLU A 257 57.59 45.74 14.96
CA GLU A 257 57.46 46.76 16.02
C GLU A 257 58.45 46.53 17.21
N GLY A 258 58.61 45.22 17.58
CA GLY A 258 59.57 44.85 18.58
C GLY A 258 61.01 45.14 18.15
N GLU A 259 61.39 44.76 16.93
CA GLU A 259 62.72 45.07 16.36
C GLU A 259 62.97 46.57 16.22
N ALA A 260 61.99 47.32 15.69
CA ALA A 260 62.10 48.79 15.59
C ALA A 260 62.28 49.42 16.96
N THR A 261 61.60 48.92 18.00
CA THR A 261 61.71 49.43 19.36
C THR A 261 63.11 49.06 19.96
N ALA A 262 63.56 47.86 19.74
CA ALA A 262 64.93 47.44 20.16
C ALA A 262 66.03 48.28 19.51
N ILE A 263 65.94 48.45 18.17
CA ILE A 263 66.86 49.32 17.44
C ILE A 263 66.84 50.74 17.97
N ARG A 264 65.69 51.30 18.30
CA ARG A 264 65.56 52.62 18.86
C ARG A 264 66.21 52.71 20.24
N ILE A 265 66.00 51.76 21.12
CA ILE A 265 66.62 51.68 22.43
C ILE A 265 68.14 51.56 22.30
N TYR A 266 68.62 50.72 21.44
CA TYR A 266 70.04 50.54 21.15
C TYR A 266 70.66 51.86 20.61
N ALA A 267 70.04 52.51 19.62
CA ALA A 267 70.49 53.76 19.05
C ALA A 267 70.59 54.88 20.12
N GLN A 268 69.57 54.98 20.99
CA GLN A 268 69.59 55.97 22.08
C GLN A 268 70.70 55.68 23.12
N SER A 269 70.94 54.43 23.44
CA SER A 269 71.93 54.00 24.40
C SER A 269 73.37 54.19 23.86
N PHE A 270 73.59 53.72 22.64
CA PHE A 270 74.90 53.79 21.99
C PHE A 270 75.25 55.18 21.47
N GLY A 271 74.24 56.01 21.18
CA GLY A 271 74.44 57.45 20.85
C GLY A 271 75.05 58.29 22.01
N LYS A 272 75.00 57.77 23.26
CA LYS A 272 75.63 58.38 24.42
C LYS A 272 77.12 58.28 24.44
N ASP A 273 77.70 57.13 23.96
CA ASP A 273 79.16 56.94 23.81
C ASP A 273 79.42 56.06 22.54
N PRO A 274 79.60 56.72 21.37
CA PRO A 274 79.82 56.06 20.09
C PRO A 274 81.11 55.27 20.04
N ALA A 275 82.13 55.69 20.80
CA ALA A 275 83.42 55.02 20.80
C ALA A 275 83.37 53.71 21.54
N PHE A 276 82.65 53.62 22.65
CA PHE A 276 82.37 52.40 23.38
C PHE A 276 81.46 51.41 22.55
N TYR A 277 80.50 51.95 21.83
CA TYR A 277 79.67 51.10 20.91
C TYR A 277 80.53 50.51 19.81
N GLN A 278 81.41 51.26 19.21
CA GLN A 278 82.30 50.78 18.16
C GLN A 278 83.20 49.65 18.67
N PHE A 279 83.72 49.80 19.85
CA PHE A 279 84.51 48.83 20.55
C PHE A 279 83.70 47.48 20.78
N LEU A 280 82.54 47.59 21.41
CA LEU A 280 81.67 46.41 21.63
C LEU A 280 81.30 45.76 20.36
N ARG A 281 80.93 46.49 19.31
CA ARG A 281 80.54 45.91 18.01
C ARG A 281 81.68 45.21 17.28
N THR A 282 82.87 45.72 17.46
CA THR A 282 84.08 45.06 16.95
C THR A 282 84.33 43.72 17.68
N LEU A 283 84.16 43.70 19.01
CA LEU A 283 84.30 42.45 19.78
C LEU A 283 83.21 41.36 19.39
N GLU A 284 81.95 41.79 19.26
CA GLU A 284 80.90 40.93 18.77
C GLU A 284 81.16 40.39 17.36
N SER A 285 81.76 41.20 16.50
CA SER A 285 82.20 40.76 15.18
C SER A 285 83.29 39.73 15.23
N TYR A 286 84.21 39.89 16.18
CA TYR A 286 85.25 38.88 16.41
C TYR A 286 84.64 37.54 16.81
N ASP A 287 83.70 37.53 17.74
CA ASP A 287 83.04 36.31 18.20
C ASP A 287 82.27 35.57 17.08
N LYS A 288 81.65 36.33 16.18
CA LYS A 288 80.91 35.79 15.04
C LYS A 288 81.77 35.37 13.86
N VAL A 289 82.87 36.04 13.62
CA VAL A 289 83.73 35.84 12.43
C VAL A 289 84.88 34.89 12.74
N ILE A 290 85.46 34.97 13.98
CA ILE A 290 86.62 34.17 14.37
C ILE A 290 86.17 32.93 15.12
N ASN A 291 85.96 31.86 14.39
CA ASN A 291 85.71 30.57 14.99
C ASN A 291 86.86 29.61 14.61
N SER A 292 86.97 28.41 15.25
CA SER A 292 88.11 27.49 15.16
C SER A 292 88.43 26.99 13.74
N GLY A 293 87.68 27.35 12.72
CA GLY A 293 87.88 26.92 11.35
C GLY A 293 88.04 28.08 10.34
N THR A 294 88.06 29.35 10.78
CA THR A 294 88.11 30.50 9.89
C THR A 294 89.54 30.98 9.70
N THR A 295 90.01 31.07 8.47
CA THR A 295 91.20 31.78 8.07
C THR A 295 90.84 33.11 7.48
N LEU A 296 91.18 34.20 8.18
CA LEU A 296 91.00 35.55 7.75
C LEU A 296 92.28 36.13 7.16
N ILE A 297 92.20 36.60 5.89
CA ILE A 297 93.27 37.33 5.26
C ILE A 297 92.87 38.81 5.24
N LEU A 298 93.55 39.59 6.08
CA LEU A 298 93.19 41.06 6.24
C LEU A 298 94.45 41.85 5.95
N PRO A 299 94.30 43.06 5.33
CA PRO A 299 95.39 43.97 5.24
C PRO A 299 95.80 44.50 6.62
N SER A 300 97.00 44.84 6.82
CA SER A 300 97.55 45.21 8.14
C SER A 300 96.96 46.55 8.70
N ASP A 301 96.33 47.35 7.91
CA ASP A 301 95.67 48.58 8.23
C ASP A 301 94.13 48.41 8.43
N SER A 302 93.66 47.16 8.48
CA SER A 302 92.25 46.88 8.67
C SER A 302 91.76 47.33 10.00
N GLU A 303 90.66 48.12 10.03
CA GLU A 303 89.98 48.56 11.23
C GLU A 303 89.57 47.37 12.14
N LEU A 304 89.41 46.23 11.59
CA LEU A 304 89.12 45.00 12.34
C LEU A 304 90.27 44.54 13.25
N LEU A 305 91.50 44.86 12.90
CA LEU A 305 92.71 44.57 13.70
C LEU A 305 93.06 45.61 14.73
N LYS A 306 92.36 46.75 14.77
CA LYS A 306 92.69 47.93 15.60
C LYS A 306 92.80 47.64 17.08
N TYR A 307 92.06 46.65 17.60
CA TYR A 307 92.04 46.26 19.01
C TYR A 307 92.75 44.94 19.28
N LEU A 308 93.28 44.29 18.25
CA LEU A 308 94.06 42.98 18.37
C LEU A 308 95.57 43.20 18.25
N ASN A 309 95.97 44.37 17.76
CA ASN A 309 97.39 44.75 17.66
C ASN A 309 97.68 45.82 18.65
N PRO A 310 98.54 45.60 19.76
CA PRO A 310 98.81 46.53 20.77
C PRO A 310 99.68 47.73 20.32
#